data_ae30fa46765b407a1244533fd5aca11b
#
_entry.id   ae30fa46765b407a1244533fd5aca11b
#
_cell.length_a   1.000
_cell.length_b   1.000
_cell.length_c   1.000
_cell.angle_alpha   90.00
_cell.angle_beta   90.00
_cell.angle_gamma   90.00
#
_symmetry.space_group_name_H-M   'P 1'
#
loop_
_entity.id
_entity.type
_entity.pdbx_description
1 polymer ?
#
loop_
_entity_poly.entity_id
_entity_poly.type
_entity_poly.pdbx_seq_one_letter_code
_entity_poly.pdbx_strand_id
1 'polypeptide(L)'
;MNGIGSTLKTVWRIAAPYFRSEDKWAGIILLTAVIVIELATVGINVLLNSWNNRFYNALQERNWDSFVYEIIYFTVIVTIFIIIAVYQLYLNQWLQIRWRKWMTERYLGEWLSNANHYRMQLQGDAADNPDQRLTDDVKLFVDRTLNIGIGLLNSIVTRASLVVILWTLSSAAPLHLFGRDIDIPGYMVWGALIYAALGTWLTHLIGWPLVGLDFRQQKYEADFRFNLVRVRENSEQIALLDGDAAERQRLLTRFGAVVENWLGIMSRTKKVTAFTASYAQASVIFPYILVAPAYFANKMQLGGMMQTASAFGSVQGALSFFISTYRSLAEWQAVVARLNGFEAGIDAAKALAVSPDSIQPVAAEGNVVALNDLLLTLPNGRPLVQASGFRLKSGERTLVTGPSGSGKSTMFRAIAGIWPFGRGTISVPKARR
;
A
#
# COMPACT_ATOMS: atom_id res chain seq x y z
N MET A 1 11.37 -10.78 -8.84
CA MET A 1 10.18 -9.90 -8.89
C MET A 1 8.99 -10.77 -9.30
N ASN A 2 8.11 -11.06 -8.36
CA ASN A 2 6.86 -11.76 -8.69
C ASN A 2 6.05 -10.84 -9.61
N GLY A 3 5.55 -11.36 -10.73
CA GLY A 3 4.78 -10.56 -11.69
C GLY A 3 3.52 -9.97 -11.03
N ILE A 4 3.04 -8.83 -11.53
CA ILE A 4 1.82 -8.14 -11.02
C ILE A 4 0.65 -9.12 -10.87
N GLY A 5 0.52 -10.11 -11.76
CA GLY A 5 -0.53 -11.13 -11.69
C GLY A 5 -0.48 -12.01 -10.44
N SER A 6 0.71 -12.38 -9.96
CA SER A 6 0.86 -13.16 -8.73
C SER A 6 0.50 -12.33 -7.49
N THR A 7 0.85 -11.05 -7.49
CA THR A 7 0.48 -10.12 -6.42
C THR A 7 -1.04 -9.94 -6.34
N LEU A 8 -1.73 -9.74 -7.47
CA LEU A 8 -3.19 -9.61 -7.51
C LEU A 8 -3.90 -10.88 -7.00
N LYS A 9 -3.39 -12.06 -7.34
CA LYS A 9 -3.91 -13.33 -6.81
C LYS A 9 -3.76 -13.40 -5.28
N THR A 10 -2.63 -12.99 -4.76
CA THR A 10 -2.38 -12.93 -3.30
C THR A 10 -3.30 -11.92 -2.61
N VAL A 11 -3.44 -10.73 -3.19
CA VAL A 11 -4.36 -9.69 -2.69
C VAL A 11 -5.78 -10.22 -2.64
N TRP A 12 -6.26 -10.87 -3.70
CA TRP A 12 -7.59 -11.46 -3.70
C TRP A 12 -7.76 -12.52 -2.62
N ARG A 13 -6.76 -13.36 -2.40
CA ARG A 13 -6.77 -14.38 -1.35
C ARG A 13 -6.88 -13.77 0.06
N ILE A 14 -6.15 -12.68 0.31
CA ILE A 14 -6.16 -11.99 1.62
C ILE A 14 -7.46 -11.17 1.79
N ALA A 15 -7.96 -10.52 0.73
CA ALA A 15 -9.10 -9.62 0.76
C ALA A 15 -10.47 -10.35 0.73
N ALA A 16 -10.60 -11.38 -0.10
CA ALA A 16 -11.89 -12.06 -0.35
C ALA A 16 -12.56 -12.62 0.91
N PRO A 17 -11.84 -13.12 1.93
CA PRO A 17 -12.48 -13.62 3.14
C PRO A 17 -13.30 -12.56 3.90
N TYR A 18 -12.91 -11.28 3.85
CA TYR A 18 -13.71 -10.20 4.45
C TYR A 18 -15.11 -10.11 3.83
N PHE A 19 -15.19 -10.18 2.50
CA PHE A 19 -16.45 -10.11 1.76
C PHE A 19 -17.26 -11.42 1.80
N ARG A 20 -16.79 -12.44 2.54
CA ARG A 20 -17.50 -13.70 2.81
C ARG A 20 -17.74 -13.94 4.29
N SER A 21 -17.29 -13.01 5.16
CA SER A 21 -17.41 -13.07 6.61
C SER A 21 -18.83 -12.73 7.09
N GLU A 22 -19.02 -12.72 8.39
CA GLU A 22 -20.28 -12.28 9.02
C GLU A 22 -20.60 -10.81 8.67
N ASP A 23 -19.57 -9.98 8.43
CA ASP A 23 -19.67 -8.55 8.08
C ASP A 23 -19.82 -8.30 6.56
N LYS A 24 -20.00 -9.36 5.77
CA LYS A 24 -20.02 -9.31 4.28
C LYS A 24 -20.99 -8.29 3.71
N TRP A 25 -22.22 -8.24 4.24
CA TRP A 25 -23.25 -7.32 3.70
C TRP A 25 -22.87 -5.85 3.93
N ALA A 26 -22.36 -5.52 5.11
CA ALA A 26 -21.90 -4.15 5.37
C ALA A 26 -20.69 -3.79 4.51
N GLY A 27 -19.72 -4.70 4.35
CA GLY A 27 -18.56 -4.51 3.49
C GLY A 27 -18.94 -4.33 2.02
N ILE A 28 -19.85 -5.17 1.49
CA ILE A 28 -20.32 -5.09 0.09
C ILE A 28 -21.13 -3.82 -0.14
N ILE A 29 -22.06 -3.46 0.75
CA ILE A 29 -22.87 -2.25 0.63
C ILE A 29 -21.98 -1.01 0.64
N LEU A 30 -21.01 -0.91 1.57
CA LEU A 30 -20.08 0.21 1.65
C LEU A 30 -19.19 0.30 0.42
N LEU A 31 -18.63 -0.82 -0.05
CA LEU A 31 -17.81 -0.83 -1.26
C LEU A 31 -18.63 -0.40 -2.48
N THR A 32 -19.84 -0.93 -2.63
CA THR A 32 -20.75 -0.56 -3.73
C THR A 32 -21.12 0.92 -3.65
N ALA A 33 -21.43 1.43 -2.46
CA ALA A 33 -21.73 2.86 -2.26
C ALA A 33 -20.53 3.75 -2.64
N VAL A 34 -19.31 3.39 -2.24
CA VAL A 34 -18.08 4.10 -2.62
C VAL A 34 -17.88 4.08 -4.13
N ILE A 35 -18.08 2.94 -4.80
CA ILE A 35 -17.96 2.83 -6.26
C ILE A 35 -19.03 3.70 -6.96
N VAL A 36 -20.28 3.64 -6.52
CA VAL A 36 -21.38 4.44 -7.09
C VAL A 36 -21.10 5.94 -6.93
N ILE A 37 -20.67 6.36 -5.76
CA ILE A 37 -20.29 7.76 -5.49
C ILE A 37 -19.11 8.19 -6.38
N GLU A 38 -18.12 7.33 -6.58
CA GLU A 38 -16.99 7.60 -7.47
C GLU A 38 -17.45 7.81 -8.92
N LEU A 39 -18.33 6.93 -9.41
CA LEU A 39 -18.92 7.08 -10.74
C LEU A 39 -19.80 8.33 -10.87
N ALA A 40 -20.55 8.68 -9.82
CA ALA A 40 -21.31 9.91 -9.78
C ALA A 40 -20.41 11.15 -9.85
N THR A 41 -19.27 11.13 -9.17
CA THR A 41 -18.25 12.18 -9.23
C THR A 41 -17.72 12.37 -10.65
N VAL A 42 -17.43 11.27 -11.37
CA VAL A 42 -17.04 11.34 -12.79
C VAL A 42 -18.17 11.92 -13.65
N GLY A 43 -19.43 11.48 -13.42
CA GLY A 43 -20.58 12.03 -14.10
C GLY A 43 -20.74 13.55 -13.90
N ILE A 44 -20.55 14.04 -12.67
CA ILE A 44 -20.58 15.47 -12.37
C ILE A 44 -19.45 16.22 -13.10
N ASN A 45 -18.25 15.67 -13.18
CA ASN A 45 -17.16 16.28 -13.93
C ASN A 45 -17.48 16.41 -15.42
N VAL A 46 -18.19 15.43 -16.01
CA VAL A 46 -18.70 15.50 -17.39
C VAL A 46 -19.75 16.61 -17.52
N LEU A 47 -20.69 16.72 -16.56
CA LEU A 47 -21.69 17.79 -16.55
C LEU A 47 -21.06 19.18 -16.42
N LEU A 48 -20.05 19.33 -15.55
CA LEU A 48 -19.30 20.59 -15.40
C LEU A 48 -18.50 20.93 -16.66
N ASN A 49 -17.95 19.93 -17.35
CA ASN A 49 -17.29 20.14 -18.64
C ASN A 49 -18.30 20.65 -19.70
N SER A 50 -19.51 20.06 -19.77
CA SER A 50 -20.58 20.54 -20.65
C SER A 50 -21.12 21.91 -20.24
N TRP A 51 -21.21 22.18 -18.94
CA TRP A 51 -21.59 23.48 -18.42
C TRP A 51 -20.61 24.58 -18.86
N ASN A 52 -19.30 24.33 -18.85
CA ASN A 52 -18.29 25.27 -19.37
C ASN A 52 -18.65 25.74 -20.79
N ASN A 53 -19.07 24.82 -21.66
CA ASN A 53 -19.45 25.18 -23.03
C ASN A 53 -20.62 26.19 -23.04
N ARG A 54 -21.72 25.84 -22.36
CA ARG A 54 -22.94 26.69 -22.35
C ARG A 54 -22.70 28.03 -21.69
N PHE A 55 -21.98 28.05 -20.56
CA PHE A 55 -21.67 29.26 -19.82
C PHE A 55 -20.87 30.26 -20.65
N TYR A 56 -19.78 29.80 -21.31
CA TYR A 56 -18.97 30.70 -22.12
C TYR A 56 -19.65 31.10 -23.42
N ASN A 57 -20.54 30.30 -23.97
CA ASN A 57 -21.37 30.70 -25.10
C ASN A 57 -22.39 31.77 -24.71
N ALA A 58 -23.04 31.66 -23.56
CA ALA A 58 -23.95 32.71 -23.04
C ALA A 58 -23.22 34.05 -22.84
N LEU A 59 -21.96 34.01 -22.38
CA LEU A 59 -21.12 35.21 -22.26
C LEU A 59 -20.75 35.79 -23.65
N GLN A 60 -20.38 34.95 -24.61
CA GLN A 60 -20.05 35.36 -25.97
C GLN A 60 -21.24 36.03 -26.66
N GLU A 61 -22.45 35.46 -26.47
CA GLU A 61 -23.69 35.94 -27.05
C GLU A 61 -24.30 37.11 -26.23
N ARG A 62 -23.69 37.49 -25.08
CA ARG A 62 -24.19 38.53 -24.14
C ARG A 62 -25.63 38.28 -23.71
N ASN A 63 -26.04 37.04 -23.60
CA ASN A 63 -27.38 36.63 -23.20
C ASN A 63 -27.47 36.55 -21.67
N TRP A 64 -28.07 37.57 -21.06
CA TRP A 64 -28.19 37.70 -19.59
C TRP A 64 -29.03 36.57 -18.97
N ASP A 65 -30.14 36.18 -19.59
CA ASP A 65 -31.03 35.17 -19.06
C ASP A 65 -30.37 33.78 -19.04
N SER A 66 -29.71 33.43 -20.12
CA SER A 66 -28.91 32.21 -20.22
C SER A 66 -27.73 32.20 -19.21
N PHE A 67 -27.07 33.35 -19.04
CA PHE A 67 -25.98 33.48 -18.06
C PHE A 67 -26.49 33.24 -16.62
N VAL A 68 -27.60 33.85 -16.20
CA VAL A 68 -28.19 33.68 -14.88
C VAL A 68 -28.61 32.21 -14.68
N TYR A 69 -29.23 31.60 -15.69
CA TYR A 69 -29.60 30.19 -15.65
C TYR A 69 -28.39 29.29 -15.41
N GLU A 70 -27.29 29.49 -16.14
CA GLU A 70 -26.07 28.68 -16.00
C GLU A 70 -25.38 28.87 -14.66
N ILE A 71 -25.44 30.06 -14.02
CA ILE A 71 -24.94 30.28 -12.67
C ILE A 71 -25.77 29.49 -11.64
N ILE A 72 -27.12 29.51 -11.75
CA ILE A 72 -27.97 28.71 -10.87
C ILE A 72 -27.69 27.21 -11.06
N TYR A 73 -27.61 26.77 -12.31
CA TYR A 73 -27.29 25.37 -12.66
C TYR A 73 -25.94 24.92 -12.06
N PHE A 74 -24.89 25.75 -12.18
CA PHE A 74 -23.59 25.51 -11.57
C PHE A 74 -23.69 25.37 -10.06
N THR A 75 -24.39 26.30 -9.40
CA THR A 75 -24.54 26.32 -7.94
C THR A 75 -25.19 25.02 -7.44
N VAL A 76 -26.21 24.53 -8.14
CA VAL A 76 -26.88 23.27 -7.82
C VAL A 76 -25.93 22.09 -7.99
N ILE A 77 -25.25 21.99 -9.14
CA ILE A 77 -24.32 20.87 -9.41
C ILE A 77 -23.16 20.87 -8.42
N VAL A 78 -22.57 22.02 -8.14
CA VAL A 78 -21.43 22.11 -7.20
C VAL A 78 -21.86 21.78 -5.78
N THR A 79 -23.08 22.18 -5.37
CA THR A 79 -23.61 21.80 -4.06
C THR A 79 -23.76 20.26 -3.96
N ILE A 80 -24.32 19.63 -4.99
CA ILE A 80 -24.43 18.16 -5.06
C ILE A 80 -23.02 17.52 -5.05
N PHE A 81 -22.08 18.07 -5.81
CA PHE A 81 -20.69 17.60 -5.85
C PHE A 81 -20.03 17.64 -4.48
N ILE A 82 -20.19 18.75 -3.74
CA ILE A 82 -19.62 18.89 -2.38
C ILE A 82 -20.21 17.84 -1.44
N ILE A 83 -21.54 17.63 -1.47
CA ILE A 83 -22.20 16.61 -0.65
C ILE A 83 -21.64 15.24 -0.98
N ILE A 84 -21.55 14.89 -2.26
CA ILE A 84 -21.01 13.61 -2.74
C ILE A 84 -19.56 13.45 -2.29
N ALA A 85 -18.71 14.46 -2.45
CA ALA A 85 -17.30 14.40 -2.06
C ALA A 85 -17.11 14.19 -0.55
N VAL A 86 -17.93 14.85 0.28
CA VAL A 86 -17.91 14.65 1.75
C VAL A 86 -18.32 13.23 2.13
N TYR A 87 -19.42 12.73 1.55
CA TYR A 87 -19.87 11.37 1.83
C TYR A 87 -18.90 10.30 1.26
N GLN A 88 -18.26 10.54 0.12
CA GLN A 88 -17.21 9.69 -0.45
C GLN A 88 -16.07 9.50 0.56
N LEU A 89 -15.55 10.60 1.11
CA LEU A 89 -14.50 10.54 2.13
C LEU A 89 -14.96 9.74 3.35
N TYR A 90 -16.14 10.05 3.88
CA TYR A 90 -16.68 9.40 5.06
C TYR A 90 -16.90 7.89 4.88
N LEU A 91 -17.56 7.49 3.79
CA LEU A 91 -17.84 6.07 3.53
C LEU A 91 -16.57 5.27 3.23
N ASN A 92 -15.58 5.89 2.56
CA ASN A 92 -14.29 5.26 2.33
C ASN A 92 -13.55 5.00 3.66
N GLN A 93 -13.51 6.00 4.56
CA GLN A 93 -12.91 5.84 5.89
C GLN A 93 -13.66 4.79 6.73
N TRP A 94 -14.99 4.76 6.61
CA TRP A 94 -15.80 3.76 7.31
C TRP A 94 -15.53 2.34 6.81
N LEU A 95 -15.43 2.15 5.50
CA LEU A 95 -15.04 0.87 4.92
C LEU A 95 -13.62 0.46 5.37
N GLN A 96 -12.67 1.39 5.36
CA GLN A 96 -11.29 1.15 5.81
C GLN A 96 -11.23 0.65 7.26
N ILE A 97 -11.90 1.35 8.19
CA ILE A 97 -11.83 0.97 9.60
C ILE A 97 -12.54 -0.36 9.90
N ARG A 98 -13.68 -0.65 9.22
CA ARG A 98 -14.39 -1.92 9.38
C ARG A 98 -13.56 -3.09 8.84
N TRP A 99 -13.01 -2.97 7.66
CA TRP A 99 -12.16 -4.00 7.07
C TRP A 99 -10.89 -4.22 7.89
N ARG A 100 -10.24 -3.13 8.34
CA ARG A 100 -9.09 -3.21 9.24
C ARG A 100 -9.44 -3.92 10.55
N LYS A 101 -10.56 -3.57 11.18
CA LYS A 101 -11.04 -4.22 12.41
C LYS A 101 -11.14 -5.72 12.21
N TRP A 102 -11.87 -6.15 11.19
CA TRP A 102 -12.07 -7.56 10.89
C TRP A 102 -10.74 -8.31 10.64
N MET A 103 -9.84 -7.73 9.86
CA MET A 103 -8.52 -8.34 9.60
C MET A 103 -7.69 -8.47 10.87
N THR A 104 -7.69 -7.44 11.70
CA THR A 104 -6.95 -7.44 12.97
C THR A 104 -7.50 -8.49 13.91
N GLU A 105 -8.82 -8.59 14.08
CA GLU A 105 -9.48 -9.61 14.92
C GLU A 105 -9.17 -11.03 14.42
N ARG A 106 -9.23 -11.24 13.11
CA ARG A 106 -8.88 -12.52 12.49
C ARG A 106 -7.43 -12.90 12.76
N TYR A 107 -6.49 -12.03 12.46
CA TYR A 107 -5.06 -12.32 12.64
C TYR A 107 -4.67 -12.46 14.10
N LEU A 108 -5.23 -11.68 15.02
CA LEU A 108 -5.03 -11.86 16.46
C LEU A 108 -5.56 -13.23 16.91
N GLY A 109 -6.75 -13.62 16.47
CA GLY A 109 -7.32 -14.92 16.77
C GLY A 109 -6.47 -16.08 16.27
N GLU A 110 -5.98 -16.01 15.02
CA GLU A 110 -5.14 -17.04 14.42
C GLU A 110 -3.74 -17.09 15.05
N TRP A 111 -3.13 -15.96 15.35
CA TRP A 111 -1.79 -15.85 15.92
C TRP A 111 -1.74 -16.32 17.38
N LEU A 112 -2.74 -15.94 18.19
CA LEU A 112 -2.78 -16.31 19.60
C LEU A 112 -3.32 -17.73 19.84
N SER A 113 -4.11 -18.29 18.90
CA SER A 113 -4.69 -19.62 19.06
C SER A 113 -3.62 -20.70 19.21
N ASN A 114 -3.88 -21.68 20.10
CA ASN A 114 -3.04 -22.87 20.27
C ASN A 114 -1.53 -22.59 20.44
N ALA A 115 -1.15 -21.46 21.04
CA ALA A 115 0.24 -21.04 21.20
C ALA A 115 1.02 -20.87 19.86
N ASN A 116 0.35 -20.54 18.75
CA ASN A 116 1.00 -20.31 17.45
C ASN A 116 2.05 -19.19 17.53
N HIS A 117 1.76 -18.12 18.28
CA HIS A 117 2.71 -17.03 18.53
C HIS A 117 4.06 -17.51 19.07
N TYR A 118 4.05 -18.50 19.97
CA TYR A 118 5.27 -19.11 20.50
C TYR A 118 5.93 -20.05 19.49
N ARG A 119 5.15 -20.89 18.80
CA ARG A 119 5.70 -21.82 17.79
C ARG A 119 6.34 -21.09 16.63
N MET A 120 5.80 -19.94 16.21
CA MET A 120 6.44 -19.09 15.20
C MET A 120 7.84 -18.62 15.64
N GLN A 121 8.02 -18.25 16.92
CA GLN A 121 9.34 -17.88 17.45
C GLN A 121 10.37 -19.03 17.39
N LEU A 122 9.89 -20.28 17.52
CA LEU A 122 10.76 -21.45 17.46
C LEU A 122 11.24 -21.77 16.03
N GLN A 123 10.57 -21.25 15.00
CA GLN A 123 10.94 -21.46 13.59
C GLN A 123 11.99 -20.47 13.08
N GLY A 124 12.44 -19.51 13.90
CA GLY A 124 13.46 -18.53 13.54
C GLY A 124 12.91 -17.36 12.73
N ASP A 125 13.67 -16.82 11.79
CA ASP A 125 13.39 -15.60 11.01
C ASP A 125 12.02 -15.53 10.29
N ALA A 126 11.28 -16.64 10.20
CA ALA A 126 9.93 -16.66 9.63
C ALA A 126 8.90 -15.84 10.44
N ALA A 127 9.24 -15.45 11.68
CA ALA A 127 8.37 -14.69 12.59
C ALA A 127 8.77 -13.20 12.68
N ASP A 128 9.13 -12.59 11.55
CA ASP A 128 9.55 -11.18 11.49
C ASP A 128 8.45 -10.23 12.00
N ASN A 129 8.66 -9.70 13.19
CA ASN A 129 7.89 -8.61 13.83
C ASN A 129 6.36 -8.71 13.70
N PRO A 130 5.69 -9.67 14.37
CA PRO A 130 4.22 -9.82 14.29
C PRO A 130 3.45 -8.57 14.74
N ASP A 131 4.01 -7.80 15.68
CA ASP A 131 3.51 -6.52 16.14
C ASP A 131 3.37 -5.52 14.98
N GLN A 132 4.39 -5.37 14.14
CA GLN A 132 4.37 -4.51 12.96
C GLN A 132 3.38 -5.03 11.89
N ARG A 133 3.26 -6.37 11.72
CA ARG A 133 2.29 -6.95 10.76
C ARG A 133 0.86 -6.62 11.16
N LEU A 134 0.53 -6.77 12.46
CA LEU A 134 -0.80 -6.53 13.00
C LEU A 134 -1.18 -5.04 13.05
N THR A 135 -0.22 -4.17 13.37
CA THR A 135 -0.49 -2.72 13.51
C THR A 135 -0.40 -1.97 12.20
N ASP A 136 0.73 -2.09 11.50
CA ASP A 136 1.06 -1.23 10.36
C ASP A 136 0.68 -1.87 9.02
N ASP A 137 1.07 -3.15 8.81
CA ASP A 137 0.87 -3.78 7.51
C ASP A 137 -0.61 -4.04 7.21
N VAL A 138 -1.43 -4.41 8.20
CA VAL A 138 -2.89 -4.53 8.03
C VAL A 138 -3.49 -3.19 7.65
N LYS A 139 -3.11 -2.10 8.33
CA LYS A 139 -3.58 -0.74 8.01
C LYS A 139 -3.18 -0.35 6.59
N LEU A 140 -1.89 -0.50 6.25
CA LEU A 140 -1.38 -0.15 4.93
C LEU A 140 -1.98 -0.99 3.81
N PHE A 141 -2.24 -2.28 4.06
CA PHE A 141 -2.88 -3.17 3.10
C PHE A 141 -4.28 -2.68 2.73
N VAL A 142 -5.12 -2.41 3.72
CA VAL A 142 -6.50 -1.93 3.51
C VAL A 142 -6.49 -0.58 2.81
N ASP A 143 -5.73 0.38 3.35
CA ASP A 143 -5.65 1.75 2.81
C ASP A 143 -5.16 1.74 1.35
N ARG A 144 -4.03 1.08 1.06
CA ARG A 144 -3.46 1.06 -0.29
C ARG A 144 -4.31 0.27 -1.28
N THR A 145 -4.94 -0.85 -0.84
CA THR A 145 -5.82 -1.64 -1.71
C THR A 145 -7.03 -0.84 -2.16
N LEU A 146 -7.68 -0.12 -1.24
CA LEU A 146 -8.82 0.73 -1.57
C LEU A 146 -8.40 1.93 -2.42
N ASN A 147 -7.34 2.65 -2.03
CA ASN A 147 -6.89 3.84 -2.75
C ASN A 147 -6.41 3.53 -4.17
N ILE A 148 -5.66 2.43 -4.36
CA ILE A 148 -5.22 2.00 -5.69
C ILE A 148 -6.42 1.51 -6.52
N GLY A 149 -7.32 0.72 -5.93
CA GLY A 149 -8.49 0.18 -6.63
C GLY A 149 -9.46 1.27 -7.07
N ILE A 150 -9.83 2.18 -6.15
CA ILE A 150 -10.74 3.29 -6.43
C ILE A 150 -10.08 4.29 -7.38
N GLY A 151 -8.82 4.64 -7.16
CA GLY A 151 -8.07 5.56 -8.02
C GLY A 151 -7.90 5.02 -9.46
N LEU A 152 -7.71 3.71 -9.61
CA LEU A 152 -7.66 3.06 -10.92
C LEU A 152 -9.02 3.12 -11.63
N LEU A 153 -10.11 2.82 -10.91
CA LEU A 153 -11.47 2.93 -11.42
C LEU A 153 -11.76 4.37 -11.90
N ASN A 154 -11.51 5.35 -11.04
CA ASN A 154 -11.67 6.77 -11.39
C ASN A 154 -10.88 7.13 -12.65
N SER A 155 -9.60 6.77 -12.68
CA SER A 155 -8.72 7.06 -13.81
C SER A 155 -9.21 6.45 -15.12
N ILE A 156 -9.73 5.22 -15.11
CA ILE A 156 -10.25 4.55 -16.31
C ILE A 156 -11.53 5.22 -16.78
N VAL A 157 -12.50 5.41 -15.89
CA VAL A 157 -13.81 5.97 -16.23
C VAL A 157 -13.70 7.43 -16.69
N THR A 158 -12.92 8.25 -15.96
CA THR A 158 -12.68 9.65 -16.35
C THR A 158 -12.06 9.75 -17.74
N ARG A 159 -11.04 8.92 -18.02
CA ARG A 159 -10.41 8.92 -19.36
C ARG A 159 -11.36 8.50 -20.45
N ALA A 160 -12.09 7.41 -20.23
CA ALA A 160 -13.06 6.95 -21.22
C ALA A 160 -14.08 8.06 -21.54
N SER A 161 -14.62 8.72 -20.51
CA SER A 161 -15.58 9.83 -20.68
C SER A 161 -14.98 11.02 -21.42
N LEU A 162 -13.76 11.43 -21.05
CA LEU A 162 -13.11 12.60 -21.65
C LEU A 162 -12.61 12.33 -23.07
N VAL A 163 -12.17 11.10 -23.37
CA VAL A 163 -11.84 10.69 -24.75
C VAL A 163 -13.07 10.80 -25.65
N VAL A 164 -14.24 10.37 -25.18
CA VAL A 164 -15.49 10.52 -25.93
C VAL A 164 -15.80 12.01 -26.18
N ILE A 165 -15.67 12.87 -25.15
CA ILE A 165 -15.89 14.32 -25.30
C ILE A 165 -14.91 14.93 -26.31
N LEU A 166 -13.63 14.66 -26.19
CA LEU A 166 -12.62 15.19 -27.12
C LEU A 166 -12.82 14.66 -28.54
N TRP A 167 -13.30 13.42 -28.69
CA TRP A 167 -13.60 12.85 -29.98
C TRP A 167 -14.78 13.56 -30.66
N THR A 168 -15.87 13.80 -29.93
CA THR A 168 -17.04 14.52 -30.43
C THR A 168 -16.70 15.99 -30.78
N LEU A 169 -15.88 16.66 -29.94
CA LEU A 169 -15.42 18.02 -30.23
C LEU A 169 -14.50 18.08 -31.46
N SER A 170 -13.65 17.08 -31.67
CA SER A 170 -12.81 16.98 -32.86
C SER A 170 -13.64 16.85 -34.15
N SER A 171 -14.75 16.12 -34.09
CA SER A 171 -15.64 15.96 -35.25
C SER A 171 -16.45 17.23 -35.53
N ALA A 172 -16.73 18.05 -34.51
CA ALA A 172 -17.44 19.33 -34.67
C ALA A 172 -16.57 20.47 -35.22
N ALA A 173 -15.25 20.38 -35.03
CA ALA A 173 -14.31 21.41 -35.46
C ALA A 173 -13.08 20.78 -36.15
N PRO A 174 -13.09 20.66 -37.50
CA PRO A 174 -11.94 20.12 -38.24
C PRO A 174 -10.67 20.96 -38.03
N LEU A 175 -9.53 20.28 -38.06
CA LEU A 175 -8.23 20.95 -37.90
C LEU A 175 -7.94 21.88 -39.06
N HIS A 176 -7.91 23.17 -38.79
CA HIS A 176 -7.57 24.18 -39.82
C HIS A 176 -6.08 24.48 -39.74
N LEU A 177 -5.30 23.95 -40.69
CA LEU A 177 -3.86 24.14 -40.73
C LEU A 177 -3.44 24.67 -42.12
N PHE A 178 -2.60 25.71 -42.16
CA PHE A 178 -2.10 26.32 -43.41
C PHE A 178 -3.20 26.69 -44.46
N GLY A 179 -4.39 27.12 -43.97
CA GLY A 179 -5.49 27.50 -44.85
C GLY A 179 -6.27 26.34 -45.49
N ARG A 180 -6.03 25.11 -45.02
CA ARG A 180 -6.76 23.92 -45.45
C ARG A 180 -7.43 23.25 -44.29
N ASP A 181 -8.64 22.78 -44.50
CA ASP A 181 -9.33 21.90 -43.53
C ASP A 181 -8.81 20.47 -43.70
N ILE A 182 -8.21 19.98 -42.66
CA ILE A 182 -7.71 18.60 -42.58
C ILE A 182 -8.66 17.83 -41.63
N ASP A 183 -9.40 16.91 -42.18
CA ASP A 183 -10.28 16.08 -41.38
C ASP A 183 -9.51 14.86 -40.83
N ILE A 184 -9.00 14.99 -39.62
CA ILE A 184 -8.38 13.90 -38.86
C ILE A 184 -9.35 13.50 -37.74
N PRO A 185 -9.98 12.30 -37.82
CA PRO A 185 -10.90 11.88 -36.77
C PRO A 185 -10.21 11.85 -35.39
N GLY A 186 -10.78 12.58 -34.42
CA GLY A 186 -10.28 12.58 -33.05
C GLY A 186 -8.90 13.27 -32.87
N TYR A 187 -8.51 14.23 -33.71
CA TYR A 187 -7.18 14.86 -33.63
C TYR A 187 -6.85 15.45 -32.25
N MET A 188 -7.84 15.93 -31.51
CA MET A 188 -7.64 16.43 -30.15
C MET A 188 -7.25 15.29 -29.19
N VAL A 189 -7.79 14.09 -29.38
CA VAL A 189 -7.41 12.90 -28.59
C VAL A 189 -5.97 12.49 -28.91
N TRP A 190 -5.62 12.45 -30.19
CA TRP A 190 -4.23 12.14 -30.61
C TRP A 190 -3.25 13.18 -30.10
N GLY A 191 -3.61 14.47 -30.17
CA GLY A 191 -2.81 15.56 -29.61
C GLY A 191 -2.57 15.41 -28.11
N ALA A 192 -3.63 15.06 -27.34
CA ALA A 192 -3.53 14.82 -25.92
C ALA A 192 -2.65 13.60 -25.60
N LEU A 193 -2.79 12.50 -26.34
CA LEU A 193 -1.98 11.29 -26.15
C LEU A 193 -0.50 11.53 -26.48
N ILE A 194 -0.19 12.18 -27.59
CA ILE A 194 1.19 12.52 -27.98
C ILE A 194 1.81 13.44 -26.94
N TYR A 195 1.09 14.50 -26.54
CA TYR A 195 1.55 15.43 -25.52
C TYR A 195 1.87 14.70 -24.22
N ALA A 196 0.96 13.85 -23.76
CA ALA A 196 1.12 13.07 -22.55
C ALA A 196 2.27 12.05 -22.63
N ALA A 197 2.40 11.35 -23.75
CA ALA A 197 3.49 10.39 -23.97
C ALA A 197 4.86 11.08 -23.95
N LEU A 198 4.99 12.22 -24.63
CA LEU A 198 6.21 13.02 -24.63
C LEU A 198 6.54 13.54 -23.24
N GLY A 199 5.56 14.09 -22.52
CA GLY A 199 5.75 14.57 -21.14
C GLY A 199 6.19 13.46 -20.18
N THR A 200 5.55 12.29 -20.27
CA THR A 200 5.90 11.13 -19.45
C THR A 200 7.31 10.64 -19.77
N TRP A 201 7.66 10.50 -21.03
CA TRP A 201 8.96 10.06 -21.46
C TRP A 201 10.07 11.02 -21.02
N LEU A 202 9.89 12.33 -21.22
CA LEU A 202 10.86 13.34 -20.80
C LEU A 202 10.98 13.41 -19.26
N THR A 203 9.86 13.33 -18.53
CA THR A 203 9.88 13.28 -17.05
C THR A 203 10.66 12.06 -16.56
N HIS A 204 10.46 10.90 -17.19
CA HIS A 204 11.21 9.69 -16.88
C HIS A 204 12.70 9.86 -17.14
N LEU A 205 13.07 10.39 -18.31
CA LEU A 205 14.46 10.60 -18.69
C LEU A 205 15.20 11.55 -17.71
N ILE A 206 14.53 12.63 -17.29
CA ILE A 206 15.09 13.59 -16.34
C ILE A 206 15.09 13.03 -14.92
N GLY A 207 14.04 12.30 -14.52
CA GLY A 207 13.82 11.83 -13.17
C GLY A 207 14.55 10.53 -12.81
N TRP A 208 14.85 9.67 -13.79
CA TRP A 208 15.47 8.36 -13.56
C TRP A 208 16.67 8.35 -12.60
N PRO A 209 17.64 9.31 -12.69
CA PRO A 209 18.78 9.32 -11.78
C PRO A 209 18.42 9.55 -10.30
N LEU A 210 17.22 10.09 -9.99
CA LEU A 210 16.76 10.24 -8.59
C LEU A 210 16.65 8.91 -7.88
N VAL A 211 16.25 7.84 -8.58
CA VAL A 211 16.11 6.50 -7.99
C VAL A 211 17.44 6.04 -7.39
N GLY A 212 18.55 6.24 -8.12
CA GLY A 212 19.88 5.87 -7.63
C GLY A 212 20.38 6.78 -6.49
N LEU A 213 20.01 8.07 -6.54
CA LEU A 213 20.35 9.02 -5.47
C LEU A 213 19.58 8.72 -4.18
N ASP A 214 18.27 8.43 -4.29
CA ASP A 214 17.43 8.07 -3.14
C ASP A 214 17.91 6.76 -2.48
N PHE A 215 18.29 5.76 -3.28
CA PHE A 215 18.87 4.52 -2.76
C PHE A 215 20.18 4.77 -2.00
N ARG A 216 21.07 5.61 -2.56
CA ARG A 216 22.32 6.00 -1.86
C ARG A 216 22.04 6.79 -0.60
N GLN A 217 21.02 7.67 -0.60
CA GLN A 217 20.63 8.43 0.58
C GLN A 217 20.26 7.50 1.74
N GLN A 218 19.38 6.52 1.47
CA GLN A 218 19.01 5.53 2.47
C GLN A 218 20.20 4.76 3.03
N LYS A 219 21.15 4.38 2.16
CA LYS A 219 22.39 3.70 2.56
C LYS A 219 23.26 4.59 3.47
N TYR A 220 23.52 5.85 3.07
CA TYR A 220 24.36 6.75 3.85
C TYR A 220 23.72 7.11 5.19
N GLU A 221 22.41 7.28 5.26
CA GLU A 221 21.69 7.50 6.52
C GLU A 221 21.72 6.26 7.42
N ALA A 222 21.59 5.07 6.86
CA ALA A 222 21.73 3.82 7.61
C ALA A 222 23.14 3.64 8.16
N ASP A 223 24.17 3.92 7.35
CA ASP A 223 25.58 3.89 7.78
C ASP A 223 25.86 4.90 8.88
N PHE A 224 25.33 6.10 8.77
CA PHE A 224 25.47 7.13 9.81
C PHE A 224 24.77 6.71 11.11
N ARG A 225 23.53 6.21 11.02
CA ARG A 225 22.78 5.69 12.18
C ARG A 225 23.51 4.53 12.86
N PHE A 226 24.03 3.59 12.08
CA PHE A 226 24.82 2.47 12.62
C PHE A 226 26.02 2.94 13.43
N ASN A 227 26.76 3.95 12.93
CA ASN A 227 27.91 4.51 13.66
C ASN A 227 27.46 5.26 14.93
N LEU A 228 26.32 5.96 14.94
CA LEU A 228 25.75 6.56 16.14
C LEU A 228 25.39 5.53 17.21
N VAL A 229 24.75 4.42 16.80
CA VAL A 229 24.44 3.30 17.70
C VAL A 229 25.71 2.72 18.31
N ARG A 230 26.74 2.54 17.48
CA ARG A 230 28.05 2.03 17.94
C ARG A 230 28.72 2.96 18.97
N VAL A 231 28.65 4.27 18.77
CA VAL A 231 29.14 5.25 19.76
C VAL A 231 28.34 5.12 21.07
N ARG A 232 27.03 4.98 21.00
CA ARG A 232 26.18 4.78 22.18
C ARG A 232 26.51 3.49 22.93
N GLU A 233 26.75 2.39 22.22
CA GLU A 233 27.05 1.09 22.81
C GLU A 233 28.44 1.06 23.44
N ASN A 234 29.42 1.84 22.93
CA ASN A 234 30.78 1.90 23.43
C ASN A 234 31.08 3.22 24.16
N SER A 235 30.04 3.89 24.69
CA SER A 235 30.18 5.23 25.29
C SER A 235 31.17 5.27 26.45
N GLU A 236 31.20 4.24 27.29
CA GLU A 236 32.15 4.12 28.40
C GLU A 236 33.60 4.03 27.92
N GLN A 237 33.89 3.17 26.93
CA GLN A 237 35.22 3.00 26.37
C GLN A 237 35.71 4.26 25.67
N ILE A 238 34.81 4.96 24.94
CA ILE A 238 35.15 6.23 24.28
C ILE A 238 35.52 7.28 25.32
N ALA A 239 34.74 7.40 26.39
CA ALA A 239 34.98 8.35 27.47
C ALA A 239 36.31 8.05 28.24
N LEU A 240 36.57 6.77 28.52
CA LEU A 240 37.80 6.35 29.21
C LEU A 240 39.09 6.61 28.40
N LEU A 241 38.98 6.63 27.07
CA LEU A 241 40.09 6.83 26.13
C LEU A 241 40.19 8.28 25.61
N ASP A 242 39.37 9.21 26.10
CA ASP A 242 39.25 10.60 25.60
C ASP A 242 39.01 10.63 24.06
N GLY A 243 38.24 9.64 23.55
CA GLY A 243 38.04 9.39 22.12
C GLY A 243 37.02 10.32 21.47
N ASP A 244 36.39 11.25 22.17
CA ASP A 244 35.27 12.08 21.69
C ASP A 244 35.58 12.84 20.41
N ALA A 245 36.78 13.44 20.31
CA ALA A 245 37.20 14.21 19.14
C ALA A 245 37.36 13.33 17.90
N ALA A 246 37.89 12.12 18.05
CA ALA A 246 38.08 11.16 16.96
C ALA A 246 36.74 10.62 16.46
N GLU A 247 35.82 10.21 17.37
CA GLU A 247 34.52 9.74 17.01
C GLU A 247 33.65 10.86 16.39
N ARG A 248 33.74 12.09 16.90
CA ARG A 248 33.09 13.25 16.27
C ARG A 248 33.54 13.46 14.84
N GLN A 249 34.86 13.44 14.59
CA GLN A 249 35.40 13.61 13.24
C GLN A 249 34.91 12.47 12.28
N ARG A 250 34.89 11.24 12.77
CA ARG A 250 34.40 10.09 12.04
C ARG A 250 32.91 10.22 11.70
N LEU A 251 32.08 10.63 12.66
CA LEU A 251 30.65 10.86 12.44
C LEU A 251 30.40 12.00 11.44
N LEU A 252 31.14 13.11 11.55
CA LEU A 252 31.04 14.23 10.61
C LEU A 252 31.42 13.82 9.19
N THR A 253 32.44 12.97 9.00
CA THR A 253 32.81 12.43 7.69
C THR A 253 31.68 11.56 7.09
N ARG A 254 31.05 10.73 7.91
CA ARG A 254 29.89 9.93 7.48
C ARG A 254 28.69 10.80 7.14
N PHE A 255 28.41 11.80 7.94
CA PHE A 255 27.34 12.77 7.69
C PHE A 255 27.62 13.63 6.45
N GLY A 256 28.88 13.95 6.18
CA GLY A 256 29.32 14.64 4.95
C GLY A 256 28.84 13.91 3.69
N ALA A 257 28.92 12.58 3.65
CA ALA A 257 28.40 11.78 2.52
C ALA A 257 26.87 11.89 2.37
N VAL A 258 26.13 11.99 3.49
CA VAL A 258 24.68 12.25 3.49
C VAL A 258 24.38 13.60 2.86
N VAL A 259 25.11 14.65 3.28
CA VAL A 259 24.93 16.02 2.78
C VAL A 259 25.27 16.13 1.29
N GLU A 260 26.39 15.56 0.86
CA GLU A 260 26.83 15.60 -0.55
C GLU A 260 25.80 14.92 -1.46
N ASN A 261 25.32 13.74 -1.09
CA ASN A 261 24.29 13.05 -1.85
C ASN A 261 22.96 13.82 -1.87
N TRP A 262 22.60 14.47 -0.75
CA TRP A 262 21.41 15.32 -0.65
C TRP A 262 21.47 16.51 -1.62
N LEU A 263 22.63 17.14 -1.74
CA LEU A 263 22.86 18.21 -2.74
C LEU A 263 22.67 17.69 -4.16
N GLY A 264 23.08 16.45 -4.44
CA GLY A 264 22.80 15.75 -5.69
C GLY A 264 21.29 15.57 -5.93
N ILE A 265 20.54 15.12 -4.92
CA ILE A 265 19.09 14.98 -4.95
C ILE A 265 18.43 16.35 -5.23
N MET A 266 18.81 17.39 -4.49
CA MET A 266 18.30 18.76 -4.69
C MET A 266 18.51 19.26 -6.11
N SER A 267 19.71 19.09 -6.65
CA SER A 267 20.04 19.51 -8.03
C SER A 267 19.18 18.77 -9.06
N ARG A 268 18.97 17.48 -8.87
CA ARG A 268 18.15 16.69 -9.78
C ARG A 268 16.66 17.00 -9.63
N THR A 269 16.16 17.12 -8.40
CA THR A 269 14.77 17.51 -8.09
C THR A 269 14.45 18.87 -8.70
N LYS A 270 15.38 19.85 -8.60
CA LYS A 270 15.22 21.15 -9.26
C LYS A 270 14.97 21.01 -10.77
N LYS A 271 15.72 20.14 -11.46
CA LYS A 271 15.55 19.91 -12.92
C LYS A 271 14.21 19.26 -13.23
N VAL A 272 13.81 18.25 -12.45
CA VAL A 272 12.49 17.59 -12.61
C VAL A 272 11.38 18.60 -12.36
N THR A 273 11.45 19.37 -11.28
CA THR A 273 10.44 20.37 -10.94
C THR A 273 10.33 21.46 -12.00
N ALA A 274 11.46 21.98 -12.48
CA ALA A 274 11.47 22.99 -13.54
C ALA A 274 10.81 22.44 -14.82
N PHE A 275 11.14 21.22 -15.23
CA PHE A 275 10.52 20.59 -16.38
C PHE A 275 9.02 20.35 -16.19
N THR A 276 8.62 19.73 -15.07
CA THR A 276 7.20 19.40 -14.81
C THR A 276 6.35 20.65 -14.67
N ALA A 277 6.87 21.72 -14.03
CA ALA A 277 6.19 23.00 -13.95
C ALA A 277 6.03 23.65 -15.33
N SER A 278 7.09 23.69 -16.14
CA SER A 278 7.04 24.21 -17.50
C SER A 278 6.07 23.41 -18.38
N TYR A 279 6.11 22.08 -18.27
CA TYR A 279 5.20 21.20 -18.99
C TYR A 279 3.75 21.41 -18.58
N ALA A 280 3.48 21.60 -17.27
CA ALA A 280 2.14 21.90 -16.76
C ALA A 280 1.63 23.25 -17.30
N GLN A 281 2.46 24.30 -17.35
CA GLN A 281 2.06 25.58 -17.94
C GLN A 281 1.84 25.48 -19.46
N ALA A 282 2.71 24.76 -20.18
CA ALA A 282 2.52 24.52 -21.61
C ALA A 282 1.22 23.75 -21.89
N SER A 283 0.80 22.83 -21.02
CA SER A 283 -0.44 22.08 -21.18
C SER A 283 -1.71 22.94 -21.07
N VAL A 284 -1.65 24.07 -20.39
CA VAL A 284 -2.77 25.03 -20.32
C VAL A 284 -3.00 25.69 -21.68
N ILE A 285 -1.90 26.03 -22.40
CA ILE A 285 -1.98 26.74 -23.65
C ILE A 285 -2.12 25.82 -24.87
N PHE A 286 -1.58 24.61 -24.81
CA PHE A 286 -1.55 23.67 -25.91
C PHE A 286 -2.92 23.39 -26.57
N PRO A 287 -4.01 23.11 -25.80
CA PRO A 287 -5.32 22.91 -26.40
C PRO A 287 -5.86 24.15 -27.12
N TYR A 288 -5.56 25.37 -26.61
CA TYR A 288 -5.95 26.60 -27.29
C TYR A 288 -5.24 26.76 -28.64
N ILE A 289 -3.95 26.42 -28.71
CA ILE A 289 -3.22 26.44 -30.00
C ILE A 289 -3.85 25.47 -30.99
N LEU A 290 -4.32 24.30 -30.55
CA LEU A 290 -4.94 23.32 -31.44
C LEU A 290 -6.30 23.78 -31.98
N VAL A 291 -7.11 24.48 -31.17
CA VAL A 291 -8.50 24.82 -31.53
C VAL A 291 -8.66 26.31 -31.97
N ALA A 292 -7.70 27.17 -31.67
CA ALA A 292 -7.76 28.60 -32.07
C ALA A 292 -8.03 28.82 -33.56
N PRO A 293 -7.42 28.07 -34.50
CA PRO A 293 -7.73 28.25 -35.91
C PRO A 293 -9.22 28.03 -36.24
N ALA A 294 -9.85 27.03 -35.63
CA ALA A 294 -11.26 26.76 -35.82
C ALA A 294 -12.16 27.85 -35.19
N TYR A 295 -11.76 28.37 -34.02
CA TYR A 295 -12.45 29.48 -33.38
C TYR A 295 -12.40 30.77 -34.22
N PHE A 296 -11.20 31.19 -34.70
CA PHE A 296 -11.04 32.39 -35.53
C PHE A 296 -11.65 32.23 -36.93
N ALA A 297 -11.84 30.99 -37.40
CA ALA A 297 -12.58 30.70 -38.64
C ALA A 297 -14.11 30.65 -38.43
N ASN A 298 -14.62 31.00 -37.26
CA ASN A 298 -16.05 30.92 -36.86
C ASN A 298 -16.68 29.49 -36.95
N LYS A 299 -15.85 28.45 -36.92
CA LYS A 299 -16.30 27.06 -36.95
C LYS A 299 -16.57 26.51 -35.54
N MET A 300 -16.15 27.18 -34.49
CA MET A 300 -16.32 26.83 -33.10
C MET A 300 -16.63 28.08 -32.28
N GLN A 301 -17.54 27.98 -31.32
CA GLN A 301 -17.84 29.03 -30.33
C GLN A 301 -16.81 29.01 -29.18
N LEU A 302 -16.74 30.09 -28.39
CA LEU A 302 -15.85 30.24 -27.25
C LEU A 302 -16.03 29.08 -26.22
N GLY A 303 -17.27 28.70 -25.96
CA GLY A 303 -17.57 27.58 -25.05
C GLY A 303 -16.95 26.25 -25.48
N GLY A 304 -16.96 25.95 -26.80
CA GLY A 304 -16.30 24.76 -27.33
C GLY A 304 -14.78 24.77 -27.11
N MET A 305 -14.14 25.94 -27.30
CA MET A 305 -12.73 26.14 -27.01
C MET A 305 -12.41 25.92 -25.53
N MET A 306 -13.18 26.48 -24.62
CA MET A 306 -13.02 26.33 -23.17
C MET A 306 -13.29 24.91 -22.71
N GLN A 307 -14.32 24.26 -23.26
CA GLN A 307 -14.63 22.86 -23.00
C GLN A 307 -13.47 21.94 -23.41
N THR A 308 -12.88 22.18 -24.56
CA THR A 308 -11.72 21.40 -25.06
C THR A 308 -10.51 21.57 -24.12
N ALA A 309 -10.22 22.80 -23.70
CA ALA A 309 -9.12 23.08 -22.79
C ALA A 309 -9.32 22.39 -21.43
N SER A 310 -10.53 22.43 -20.89
CA SER A 310 -10.89 21.74 -19.66
C SER A 310 -10.76 20.22 -19.76
N ALA A 311 -11.29 19.63 -20.83
CA ALA A 311 -11.19 18.20 -21.10
C ALA A 311 -9.72 17.75 -21.25
N PHE A 312 -8.91 18.51 -21.98
CA PHE A 312 -7.48 18.26 -22.18
C PHE A 312 -6.71 18.27 -20.85
N GLY A 313 -6.93 19.28 -19.99
CA GLY A 313 -6.31 19.39 -18.67
C GLY A 313 -6.65 18.18 -17.79
N SER A 314 -7.88 17.68 -17.86
CA SER A 314 -8.32 16.50 -17.11
C SER A 314 -7.67 15.21 -17.62
N VAL A 315 -7.46 15.05 -18.93
CA VAL A 315 -6.70 13.92 -19.50
C VAL A 315 -5.25 13.93 -19.02
N GLN A 316 -4.61 15.10 -19.01
CA GLN A 316 -3.25 15.27 -18.55
C GLN A 316 -3.12 14.93 -17.05
N GLY A 317 -4.02 15.43 -16.21
CA GLY A 317 -4.06 15.11 -14.76
C GLY A 317 -4.17 13.60 -14.49
N ALA A 318 -5.00 12.92 -15.29
CA ALA A 318 -5.17 11.48 -15.19
C ALA A 318 -3.92 10.67 -15.58
N LEU A 319 -3.06 11.18 -16.46
CA LEU A 319 -1.78 10.54 -16.81
C LEU A 319 -0.73 10.71 -15.71
N SER A 320 -0.73 11.85 -15.02
CA SER A 320 0.13 12.08 -13.86
C SER A 320 -0.17 11.13 -12.68
N PHE A 321 -1.39 10.61 -12.60
CA PHE A 321 -1.77 9.60 -11.62
C PHE A 321 -0.91 8.33 -11.69
N PHE A 322 -0.53 7.86 -12.89
CA PHE A 322 0.30 6.66 -13.01
C PHE A 322 1.70 6.84 -12.41
N ILE A 323 2.28 8.03 -12.56
CA ILE A 323 3.62 8.33 -12.02
C ILE A 323 3.58 8.35 -10.50
N SER A 324 2.55 8.97 -9.90
CA SER A 324 2.39 9.02 -8.45
C SER A 324 2.03 7.65 -7.85
N THR A 325 1.24 6.87 -8.58
CA THR A 325 0.78 5.55 -8.13
C THR A 325 1.89 4.49 -8.18
N TYR A 326 2.93 4.67 -9.01
CA TYR A 326 4.02 3.69 -9.12
C TYR A 326 4.73 3.42 -7.78
N ARG A 327 5.05 4.48 -7.01
CA ARG A 327 5.64 4.35 -5.67
C ARG A 327 4.68 3.62 -4.71
N SER A 328 3.42 4.03 -4.70
CA SER A 328 2.38 3.42 -3.86
C SER A 328 2.16 1.94 -4.22
N LEU A 329 2.28 1.58 -5.50
CA LEU A 329 2.18 0.20 -5.96
C LEU A 329 3.35 -0.66 -5.45
N ALA A 330 4.58 -0.13 -5.48
CA ALA A 330 5.75 -0.84 -4.95
C ALA A 330 5.65 -1.05 -3.43
N GLU A 331 5.25 -0.03 -2.68
CA GLU A 331 4.99 -0.13 -1.24
C GLU A 331 3.89 -1.14 -0.93
N TRP A 332 2.79 -1.10 -1.68
CA TRP A 332 1.68 -2.05 -1.56
C TRP A 332 2.11 -3.49 -1.83
N GLN A 333 2.91 -3.74 -2.88
CA GLN A 333 3.47 -5.06 -3.16
C GLN A 333 4.33 -5.59 -2.00
N ALA A 334 5.14 -4.72 -1.38
CA ALA A 334 5.94 -5.09 -0.23
C ALA A 334 5.07 -5.45 0.99
N VAL A 335 4.02 -4.67 1.26
CA VAL A 335 3.04 -4.96 2.33
C VAL A 335 2.33 -6.29 2.09
N VAL A 336 1.86 -6.54 0.85
CA VAL A 336 1.22 -7.80 0.46
C VAL A 336 2.16 -9.00 0.66
N ALA A 337 3.43 -8.86 0.28
CA ALA A 337 4.43 -9.91 0.47
C ALA A 337 4.67 -10.22 1.95
N ARG A 338 4.76 -9.19 2.82
CA ARG A 338 4.93 -9.36 4.26
C ARG A 338 3.73 -10.02 4.92
N LEU A 339 2.49 -9.58 4.61
CA LEU A 339 1.29 -10.22 5.14
C LEU A 339 1.16 -11.67 4.65
N ASN A 340 1.51 -11.95 3.40
CA ASN A 340 1.57 -13.31 2.89
C ASN A 340 2.59 -14.19 3.65
N GLY A 341 3.75 -13.62 3.98
CA GLY A 341 4.76 -14.29 4.82
C GLY A 341 4.25 -14.54 6.23
N PHE A 342 3.52 -13.59 6.82
CA PHE A 342 2.92 -13.73 8.13
C PHE A 342 1.84 -14.84 8.17
N GLU A 343 0.94 -14.89 7.18
CA GLU A 343 -0.03 -15.99 7.04
C GLU A 343 0.69 -17.35 6.89
N ALA A 344 1.73 -17.41 6.04
CA ALA A 344 2.51 -18.62 5.87
C ALA A 344 3.21 -19.06 7.17
N GLY A 345 3.70 -18.12 7.96
CA GLY A 345 4.28 -18.39 9.29
C GLY A 345 3.26 -18.97 10.28
N ILE A 346 2.04 -18.43 10.32
CA ILE A 346 0.94 -18.97 11.13
C ILE A 346 0.58 -20.39 10.67
N ASP A 347 0.47 -20.61 9.35
CA ASP A 347 0.13 -21.92 8.80
C ASP A 347 1.23 -22.95 9.07
N ALA A 348 2.49 -22.57 8.98
CA ALA A 348 3.62 -23.42 9.36
C ALA A 348 3.62 -23.77 10.85
N ALA A 349 3.27 -22.81 11.74
CA ALA A 349 3.12 -23.05 13.16
C ALA A 349 1.96 -24.01 13.47
N LYS A 350 0.83 -23.89 12.75
CA LYS A 350 -0.30 -24.82 12.83
C LYS A 350 0.09 -26.23 12.34
N ALA A 351 0.81 -26.31 11.22
CA ALA A 351 1.28 -27.60 10.68
C ALA A 351 2.23 -28.30 11.62
N LEU A 352 3.14 -27.54 12.27
CA LEU A 352 4.05 -28.09 13.28
C LEU A 352 3.33 -28.69 14.47
N ALA A 353 2.19 -28.10 14.86
CA ALA A 353 1.36 -28.60 15.95
C ALA A 353 0.69 -29.94 15.65
N VAL A 354 0.42 -30.26 14.40
CA VAL A 354 -0.31 -31.47 13.94
C VAL A 354 0.62 -32.51 13.34
N SER A 355 1.94 -32.21 13.25
CA SER A 355 2.91 -33.14 12.69
C SER A 355 2.93 -34.46 13.45
N PRO A 356 2.99 -35.64 12.77
CA PRO A 356 3.11 -36.95 13.41
C PRO A 356 4.34 -37.07 14.33
N ASP A 357 5.39 -36.32 14.04
CA ASP A 357 6.62 -36.26 14.82
C ASP A 357 6.59 -35.23 15.95
N SER A 358 5.45 -34.54 16.16
CA SER A 358 5.31 -33.56 17.22
C SER A 358 4.90 -34.19 18.54
N ILE A 359 5.55 -33.75 19.63
CA ILE A 359 5.14 -34.14 20.98
C ILE A 359 3.92 -33.34 21.36
N GLN A 360 2.82 -34.05 21.60
CA GLN A 360 1.59 -33.48 22.16
C GLN A 360 1.22 -34.18 23.48
N PRO A 361 0.86 -33.39 24.53
CA PRO A 361 0.31 -33.98 25.73
C PRO A 361 -1.04 -34.60 25.44
N VAL A 362 -1.16 -35.88 25.79
CA VAL A 362 -2.41 -36.66 25.70
C VAL A 362 -3.12 -36.57 27.02
N ALA A 363 -4.41 -36.24 27.01
CA ALA A 363 -5.23 -36.26 28.22
C ALA A 363 -5.43 -37.69 28.70
N ALA A 364 -5.01 -37.97 29.91
CA ALA A 364 -5.17 -39.28 30.57
C ALA A 364 -6.10 -39.17 31.77
N GLU A 365 -6.73 -40.31 32.09
CA GLU A 365 -7.50 -40.42 33.32
C GLU A 365 -6.56 -40.53 34.53
N GLY A 366 -6.85 -39.79 35.61
CA GLY A 366 -6.04 -39.72 36.82
C GLY A 366 -5.31 -38.40 37.04
N ASN A 367 -4.60 -38.32 38.18
CA ASN A 367 -3.89 -37.09 38.61
C ASN A 367 -2.35 -37.22 38.49
N VAL A 368 -1.89 -37.87 37.43
CA VAL A 368 -0.46 -38.16 37.21
C VAL A 368 -0.03 -37.59 35.84
N VAL A 369 1.07 -36.84 35.82
CA VAL A 369 1.78 -36.53 34.58
C VAL A 369 2.81 -37.65 34.35
N ALA A 370 2.73 -38.33 33.22
CA ALA A 370 3.67 -39.40 32.87
C ALA A 370 4.42 -39.10 31.56
N LEU A 371 5.72 -39.34 31.58
CA LEU A 371 6.60 -39.21 30.41
C LEU A 371 7.06 -40.60 29.99
N ASN A 372 6.64 -41.06 28.81
CA ASN A 372 6.97 -42.38 28.29
C ASN A 372 7.83 -42.21 27.03
N ASP A 373 9.04 -42.76 27.05
CA ASP A 373 10.01 -42.76 25.94
C ASP A 373 10.20 -41.41 25.30
N LEU A 374 10.22 -40.36 26.13
CA LEU A 374 10.34 -38.98 25.70
C LEU A 374 11.77 -38.66 25.28
N LEU A 375 11.95 -38.23 24.04
CA LEU A 375 13.16 -37.64 23.54
C LEU A 375 12.83 -36.21 23.02
N LEU A 376 13.28 -35.18 23.74
CA LEU A 376 13.16 -33.81 23.32
C LEU A 376 14.36 -33.43 22.46
N THR A 377 14.11 -32.73 21.36
CA THR A 377 15.16 -32.19 20.48
C THR A 377 15.06 -30.67 20.37
N LEU A 378 16.13 -30.04 19.96
CA LEU A 378 16.10 -28.66 19.49
C LEU A 378 15.46 -28.59 18.10
N PRO A 379 15.05 -27.38 17.61
CA PRO A 379 14.50 -27.22 16.26
C PRO A 379 15.42 -27.74 15.14
N ASN A 380 16.72 -27.76 15.36
CA ASN A 380 17.73 -28.31 14.43
C ASN A 380 17.90 -29.85 14.53
N GLY A 381 17.03 -30.55 15.29
CA GLY A 381 17.08 -31.99 15.45
C GLY A 381 18.08 -32.51 16.49
N ARG A 382 18.90 -31.65 17.12
CA ARG A 382 19.87 -32.07 18.12
C ARG A 382 19.18 -32.57 19.39
N PRO A 383 19.50 -33.78 19.91
CA PRO A 383 18.94 -34.29 21.17
C PRO A 383 19.26 -33.37 22.36
N LEU A 384 18.26 -33.14 23.23
CA LEU A 384 18.39 -32.26 24.39
C LEU A 384 18.07 -32.96 25.71
N VAL A 385 16.95 -33.68 25.79
CA VAL A 385 16.50 -34.40 26.99
C VAL A 385 15.95 -35.77 26.59
N GLN A 386 16.35 -36.79 27.31
CA GLN A 386 15.75 -38.13 27.22
C GLN A 386 15.20 -38.53 28.57
N ALA A 387 13.92 -38.95 28.63
CA ALA A 387 13.25 -39.39 29.85
C ALA A 387 12.29 -40.52 29.54
N SER A 388 12.39 -41.59 30.30
CA SER A 388 11.47 -42.75 30.21
C SER A 388 11.01 -43.16 31.58
N GLY A 389 9.70 -43.49 31.70
CA GLY A 389 9.12 -43.96 32.94
C GLY A 389 8.96 -42.94 34.06
N PHE A 390 9.15 -41.64 33.75
CA PHE A 390 9.03 -40.57 34.76
C PHE A 390 7.57 -40.25 35.04
N ARG A 391 7.21 -40.13 36.32
CA ARG A 391 5.83 -39.83 36.78
C ARG A 391 5.82 -38.77 37.84
N LEU A 392 4.96 -37.75 37.68
CA LEU A 392 4.69 -36.70 38.65
C LEU A 392 3.28 -36.90 39.20
N LYS A 393 3.14 -37.19 40.48
CA LYS A 393 1.83 -37.35 41.12
C LYS A 393 1.34 -36.03 41.69
N SER A 394 0.02 -35.82 41.70
CA SER A 394 -0.60 -34.69 42.35
C SER A 394 -0.25 -34.61 43.82
N GLY A 395 0.17 -33.43 44.30
CA GLY A 395 0.56 -33.21 45.70
C GLY A 395 2.04 -33.54 46.03
N GLU A 396 2.78 -34.20 45.13
CA GLU A 396 4.23 -34.44 45.30
C GLU A 396 5.04 -33.19 44.90
N ARG A 397 6.09 -32.92 45.69
CA ARG A 397 7.09 -31.88 45.38
C ARG A 397 8.29 -32.53 44.71
N THR A 398 8.52 -32.19 43.47
CA THR A 398 9.63 -32.76 42.68
C THR A 398 10.63 -31.66 42.33
N LEU A 399 11.89 -31.88 42.69
CA LEU A 399 13.00 -31.00 42.34
C LEU A 399 13.70 -31.51 41.08
N VAL A 400 13.73 -30.68 40.01
CA VAL A 400 14.46 -30.97 38.77
C VAL A 400 15.80 -30.26 38.82
N THR A 401 16.90 -31.00 38.88
CA THR A 401 18.27 -30.46 38.97
C THR A 401 19.07 -30.82 37.72
N GLY A 402 20.12 -30.06 37.45
CA GLY A 402 21.04 -30.30 36.34
C GLY A 402 21.76 -29.00 35.89
N PRO A 403 22.81 -29.11 35.05
CA PRO A 403 23.55 -27.96 34.52
C PRO A 403 22.68 -26.96 33.78
N SER A 404 23.19 -25.72 33.65
CA SER A 404 22.54 -24.73 32.77
C SER A 404 22.55 -25.25 31.33
N GLY A 405 21.45 -25.07 30.59
CA GLY A 405 21.32 -25.57 29.21
C GLY A 405 20.94 -27.04 29.06
N SER A 406 20.78 -27.82 30.15
CA SER A 406 20.43 -29.26 30.11
C SER A 406 18.97 -29.57 29.68
N GLY A 407 18.17 -28.57 29.31
CA GLY A 407 16.81 -28.76 28.81
C GLY A 407 15.71 -28.78 29.83
N LYS A 408 15.97 -28.45 31.13
CA LYS A 408 14.95 -28.41 32.20
C LYS A 408 13.72 -27.58 31.81
N SER A 409 13.91 -26.34 31.37
CA SER A 409 12.83 -25.48 30.94
C SER A 409 12.13 -25.99 29.67
N THR A 410 12.86 -26.66 28.78
CA THR A 410 12.28 -27.28 27.57
C THR A 410 11.37 -28.46 27.92
N MET A 411 11.73 -29.22 28.92
CA MET A 411 10.85 -30.31 29.45
C MET A 411 9.53 -29.73 29.97
N PHE A 412 9.56 -28.66 30.76
CA PHE A 412 8.32 -28.01 31.23
C PHE A 412 7.49 -27.46 30.07
N ARG A 413 8.13 -26.89 29.03
CA ARG A 413 7.42 -26.44 27.82
C ARG A 413 6.78 -27.61 27.06
N ALA A 414 7.43 -28.75 27.02
CA ALA A 414 6.87 -29.98 26.43
C ALA A 414 5.67 -30.50 27.20
N ILE A 415 5.75 -30.55 28.54
CA ILE A 415 4.63 -30.91 29.41
C ILE A 415 3.45 -29.93 29.25
N ALA A 416 3.73 -28.64 29.07
CA ALA A 416 2.73 -27.62 28.80
C ALA A 416 2.17 -27.65 27.34
N GLY A 417 2.69 -28.52 26.48
CA GLY A 417 2.23 -28.69 25.09
C GLY A 417 2.66 -27.60 24.12
N ILE A 418 3.64 -26.75 24.51
CA ILE A 418 4.13 -25.65 23.67
C ILE A 418 5.45 -25.97 22.97
N TRP A 419 6.12 -27.08 23.27
CA TRP A 419 7.36 -27.54 22.62
C TRP A 419 7.09 -28.77 21.76
N PRO A 420 7.07 -28.63 20.43
CA PRO A 420 6.65 -29.73 19.55
C PRO A 420 7.81 -30.65 19.10
N PHE A 421 9.09 -30.27 19.32
CA PHE A 421 10.24 -30.99 18.77
C PHE A 421 10.66 -32.19 19.63
N GLY A 422 10.60 -33.38 19.04
CA GLY A 422 11.02 -34.62 19.67
C GLY A 422 10.05 -35.76 19.39
N ARG A 423 10.16 -36.86 20.17
CA ARG A 423 9.30 -38.04 20.09
C ARG A 423 9.00 -38.59 21.48
N GLY A 424 7.96 -39.37 21.59
CA GLY A 424 7.48 -39.97 22.86
C GLY A 424 6.11 -39.47 23.25
N THR A 425 5.61 -39.91 24.38
CA THR A 425 4.26 -39.60 24.87
C THR A 425 4.32 -38.90 26.21
N ILE A 426 3.60 -37.79 26.33
CA ILE A 426 3.36 -37.06 27.55
C ILE A 426 1.88 -37.22 27.91
N SER A 427 1.57 -37.85 29.05
CA SER A 427 0.22 -37.98 29.56
C SER A 427 -0.03 -36.90 30.60
N VAL A 428 -1.10 -36.12 30.49
CA VAL A 428 -1.48 -35.07 31.45
C VAL A 428 -2.92 -35.27 31.96
N PRO A 429 -3.25 -34.88 33.20
CA PRO A 429 -4.60 -34.98 33.74
C PRO A 429 -5.61 -34.16 32.93
N LYS A 430 -6.81 -34.69 32.66
CA LYS A 430 -7.91 -34.02 31.94
C LYS A 430 -8.34 -32.66 32.56
N ALA A 431 -8.21 -32.50 33.88
CA ALA A 431 -8.66 -31.31 34.61
C ALA A 431 -7.78 -30.05 34.42
N ARG A 432 -6.73 -30.07 33.59
CA ARG A 432 -5.80 -28.94 33.33
C ARG A 432 -5.68 -28.56 31.85
N ARG A 433 -6.75 -28.76 31.11
CA ARG A 433 -6.85 -28.16 29.75
C ARG A 433 -7.71 -26.92 29.73
#